data_d454b53e239e33a4a2e725278f8be66a
#
_entry.id   d454b53e239e33a4a2e725278f8be66a
#
_cell.length_a   1.000
_cell.length_b   1.000
_cell.length_c   1.000
_cell.angle_alpha   90.00
_cell.angle_beta   90.00
_cell.angle_gamma   90.00
#
_symmetry.space_group_name_H-M   'P 1'
#
loop_
_entity.id
_entity.type
_entity.pdbx_description
1 polymer ?
#
loop_
_entity_poly.entity_id
_entity_poly.type
_entity_poly.pdbx_seq_one_letter_code
_entity_poly.pdbx_strand_id
1 'polypeptide(L)'
;MGEIYRMCDSDKGYFVWLLKYERERRSLSVNDICEGICSKGIYNKLENGGTSGSTHLIRTLFQRVGINADRCGIYLKLDEFRELSDRLNILEGLHSGDVCAAKKLLEIYEVQYGNNCFSAQFCTYMRARLAQLEGDDESAILLYNRALKATMPDYDNIKVVKCISVYEAFMMLNIAGLEYKRGHIAKAEEIYATLLDYCHSSNAESWNMACIYPKAVCGMLDIIASGRAHREEYSRMYQHALAALSVLKETSRLHYIRPLLRYMLVLAQDNDKCRLEEYEELLEGCEHFFKMQGHDYELFEWYPYYIDCGFCLVNDLINERRIMHGMTIEELAGTDCSARNLQRIIMKQVSPSFRTSRMLLDKLGLKGALRSDVIVADNIRAYKLWDEFGECFVLRDYEKAEDIYTQMCKNLNAALEINKMTMSFMRIKLDMVEGDIDFSKAAGLLKELLPFPIEAAGKYRILTKIEEIIILHYYYCLDK
;
A
#
# COMPACT_ATOMS: atom_id res chain seq x y z
N MET A 1 -2.75 -22.67 2.37
CA MET A 1 -1.93 -21.76 1.54
C MET A 1 -2.87 -20.99 0.65
N GLY A 2 -3.01 -19.69 0.89
CA GLY A 2 -3.84 -18.83 0.08
C GLY A 2 -3.20 -18.62 -1.30
N GLU A 3 -3.91 -18.87 -2.36
CA GLU A 3 -3.51 -18.47 -3.70
C GLU A 3 -3.99 -17.05 -3.93
N ILE A 4 -3.08 -16.17 -4.27
CA ILE A 4 -3.46 -14.86 -4.79
C ILE A 4 -4.04 -15.09 -6.17
N TYR A 5 -5.29 -14.68 -6.36
CA TYR A 5 -5.95 -14.82 -7.65
C TYR A 5 -5.31 -13.85 -8.63
N ARG A 6 -4.45 -14.38 -9.47
CA ARG A 6 -3.93 -13.68 -10.64
C ARG A 6 -4.74 -14.02 -11.85
N MET A 7 -5.03 -13.01 -12.61
CA MET A 7 -5.90 -13.11 -13.77
C MET A 7 -5.19 -12.89 -15.09
N CYS A 8 -3.87 -13.06 -15.15
CA CYS A 8 -3.13 -12.97 -16.41
C CYS A 8 -2.92 -14.33 -17.02
N ASP A 9 -3.24 -14.48 -18.33
CA ASP A 9 -3.00 -15.69 -19.10
C ASP A 9 -1.53 -15.88 -19.48
N SER A 10 -0.71 -14.84 -19.41
CA SER A 10 0.72 -14.99 -19.49
C SER A 10 1.22 -15.54 -18.16
N ASP A 11 2.05 -16.56 -18.19
CA ASP A 11 2.65 -17.22 -17.03
C ASP A 11 3.42 -16.30 -16.07
N LYS A 12 3.44 -14.99 -16.34
CA LYS A 12 4.15 -13.95 -15.61
C LYS A 12 3.23 -12.76 -15.38
N GLY A 13 2.35 -12.83 -14.38
CA GLY A 13 1.49 -11.70 -14.03
C GLY A 13 2.30 -10.46 -13.59
N TYR A 14 1.69 -9.27 -13.68
CA TYR A 14 2.26 -7.96 -13.35
C TYR A 14 3.05 -7.93 -12.04
N PHE A 15 2.56 -8.56 -10.98
CA PHE A 15 3.24 -8.60 -9.69
C PHE A 15 4.60 -9.29 -9.70
N VAL A 16 4.68 -10.43 -10.39
CA VAL A 16 5.93 -11.19 -10.49
C VAL A 16 6.96 -10.39 -11.24
N TRP A 17 6.51 -9.79 -12.32
CA TRP A 17 7.33 -8.93 -13.14
C TRP A 17 7.77 -7.68 -12.37
N LEU A 18 6.85 -7.00 -11.66
CA LEU A 18 7.15 -5.83 -10.85
C LEU A 18 8.16 -6.16 -9.73
N LEU A 19 7.98 -7.27 -9.03
CA LEU A 19 8.91 -7.72 -7.99
C LEU A 19 10.32 -7.91 -8.55
N LYS A 20 10.44 -8.59 -9.70
CA LYS A 20 11.72 -8.80 -10.38
C LYS A 20 12.33 -7.48 -10.86
N TYR A 21 11.53 -6.68 -11.56
CA TYR A 21 11.96 -5.38 -12.09
C TYR A 21 12.49 -4.47 -10.98
N GLU A 22 11.76 -4.30 -9.89
CA GLU A 22 12.15 -3.45 -8.78
C GLU A 22 13.38 -3.99 -8.04
N ARG A 23 13.49 -5.30 -7.89
CA ARG A 23 14.70 -5.92 -7.35
C ARG A 23 15.93 -5.60 -8.20
N GLU A 24 15.83 -5.80 -9.51
CA GLU A 24 16.94 -5.56 -10.46
C GLU A 24 17.28 -4.07 -10.55
N ARG A 25 16.30 -3.20 -10.63
CA ARG A 25 16.48 -1.74 -10.66
C ARG A 25 17.25 -1.21 -9.44
N ARG A 26 17.03 -1.84 -8.29
CA ARG A 26 17.69 -1.48 -7.02
C ARG A 26 18.96 -2.28 -6.76
N SER A 27 19.38 -3.12 -7.69
CA SER A 27 20.57 -3.97 -7.55
C SER A 27 20.52 -4.87 -6.30
N LEU A 28 19.33 -5.31 -5.89
CA LEU A 28 19.15 -6.21 -4.76
C LEU A 28 19.32 -7.66 -5.22
N SER A 29 20.05 -8.44 -4.44
CA SER A 29 20.14 -9.89 -4.66
C SER A 29 18.87 -10.59 -4.17
N VAL A 30 18.60 -11.78 -4.70
CA VAL A 30 17.51 -12.63 -4.20
C VAL A 30 17.66 -12.90 -2.70
N ASN A 31 18.91 -13.04 -2.22
CA ASN A 31 19.17 -13.25 -0.79
C ASN A 31 18.78 -12.04 0.06
N ASP A 32 19.14 -10.83 -0.37
CA ASP A 32 18.80 -9.62 0.39
C ASP A 32 17.28 -9.52 0.65
N ILE A 33 16.46 -9.98 -0.30
CA ILE A 33 15.00 -9.87 -0.22
C ILE A 33 14.37 -11.05 0.55
N CYS A 34 14.81 -12.29 0.29
CA CYS A 34 14.12 -13.47 0.81
C CYS A 34 14.66 -13.98 2.15
N GLU A 35 15.80 -13.48 2.63
CA GLU A 35 16.42 -13.93 3.88
C GLU A 35 15.48 -13.74 5.09
N GLY A 36 15.32 -14.81 5.86
CA GLY A 36 14.38 -14.84 6.99
C GLY A 36 12.90 -14.93 6.62
N ILE A 37 12.53 -14.77 5.33
CA ILE A 37 11.14 -14.76 4.86
C ILE A 37 10.78 -16.06 4.15
N CYS A 38 11.59 -16.46 3.15
CA CYS A 38 11.36 -17.68 2.40
C CYS A 38 12.66 -18.21 1.79
N SER A 39 12.64 -19.47 1.33
CA SER A 39 13.80 -20.00 0.62
C SER A 39 13.98 -19.36 -0.76
N LYS A 40 15.23 -19.27 -1.25
CA LYS A 40 15.53 -18.81 -2.62
C LYS A 40 14.74 -19.59 -3.68
N GLY A 41 14.49 -20.88 -3.45
CA GLY A 41 13.70 -21.69 -4.37
C GLY A 41 12.23 -21.28 -4.44
N ILE A 42 11.62 -20.87 -3.32
CA ILE A 42 10.25 -20.32 -3.28
C ILE A 42 10.24 -18.96 -3.97
N TYR A 43 11.20 -18.07 -3.65
CA TYR A 43 11.31 -16.76 -4.28
C TYR A 43 11.44 -16.86 -5.80
N ASN A 44 12.36 -17.72 -6.31
CA ASN A 44 12.55 -17.90 -7.73
C ASN A 44 11.30 -18.48 -8.42
N LYS A 45 10.57 -19.37 -7.76
CA LYS A 45 9.28 -19.86 -8.29
C LYS A 45 8.25 -18.75 -8.35
N LEU A 46 8.19 -17.88 -7.32
CA LEU A 46 7.34 -16.68 -7.33
C LEU A 46 7.74 -15.76 -8.48
N GLU A 47 9.01 -15.39 -8.59
CA GLU A 47 9.53 -14.47 -9.61
C GLU A 47 9.36 -14.98 -11.05
N ASN A 48 9.20 -16.29 -11.24
CA ASN A 48 8.93 -16.92 -12.54
C ASN A 48 7.45 -17.30 -12.75
N GLY A 49 6.56 -16.93 -11.84
CA GLY A 49 5.13 -17.24 -11.97
C GLY A 49 4.78 -18.71 -11.72
N GLY A 50 5.72 -19.51 -11.23
CA GLY A 50 5.53 -20.96 -11.00
C GLY A 50 4.80 -21.32 -9.69
N THR A 51 4.51 -20.36 -8.84
CA THR A 51 3.72 -20.54 -7.62
C THR A 51 3.09 -19.22 -7.18
N SER A 52 2.00 -19.32 -6.44
CA SER A 52 1.42 -18.19 -5.72
C SER A 52 1.91 -18.23 -4.26
N GLY A 53 2.33 -17.08 -3.72
CA GLY A 53 2.64 -16.95 -2.29
C GLY A 53 1.38 -16.64 -1.46
N SER A 54 1.47 -16.76 -0.13
CA SER A 54 0.46 -16.17 0.74
C SER A 54 0.47 -14.65 0.62
N THR A 55 -0.65 -14.00 0.90
CA THR A 55 -0.77 -12.54 0.90
C THR A 55 0.30 -11.88 1.77
N HIS A 56 0.57 -12.43 2.96
CA HIS A 56 1.60 -11.92 3.85
C HIS A 56 3.01 -12.03 3.25
N LEU A 57 3.34 -13.17 2.65
CA LEU A 57 4.63 -13.36 1.98
C LEU A 57 4.84 -12.32 0.89
N ILE A 58 3.85 -12.16 0.01
CA ILE A 58 3.97 -11.23 -1.11
C ILE A 58 4.07 -9.78 -0.61
N ARG A 59 3.25 -9.37 0.33
CA ARG A 59 3.33 -8.02 0.92
C ARG A 59 4.70 -7.74 1.52
N THR A 60 5.25 -8.69 2.28
CA THR A 60 6.56 -8.51 2.90
C THR A 60 7.67 -8.42 1.84
N LEU A 61 7.62 -9.25 0.79
CA LEU A 61 8.59 -9.20 -0.31
C LEU A 61 8.51 -7.87 -1.07
N PHE A 62 7.28 -7.40 -1.38
CA PHE A 62 7.09 -6.09 -2.03
C PHE A 62 7.62 -4.94 -1.17
N GLN A 63 7.31 -4.93 0.11
CA GLN A 63 7.84 -3.91 1.02
C GLN A 63 9.36 -3.95 1.10
N ARG A 64 9.98 -5.13 1.10
CA ARG A 64 11.45 -5.25 1.09
C ARG A 64 12.11 -4.75 -0.18
N VAL A 65 11.46 -4.90 -1.33
CA VAL A 65 11.92 -4.22 -2.54
C VAL A 65 11.51 -2.75 -2.59
N GLY A 66 10.88 -2.23 -1.55
CA GLY A 66 10.51 -0.83 -1.41
C GLY A 66 9.25 -0.41 -2.14
N ILE A 67 8.37 -1.34 -2.51
CA ILE A 67 7.08 -1.06 -3.15
C ILE A 67 5.99 -1.03 -2.09
N ASN A 68 5.04 -0.12 -2.24
CA ASN A 68 3.82 -0.18 -1.46
C ASN A 68 2.90 -1.30 -1.96
N ALA A 69 2.86 -2.41 -1.22
CA ALA A 69 2.01 -3.55 -1.54
C ALA A 69 0.51 -3.25 -1.49
N ASP A 70 0.10 -2.21 -0.78
CA ASP A 70 -1.32 -1.84 -0.62
C ASP A 70 -1.89 -1.17 -1.87
N ARG A 71 -1.05 -0.67 -2.77
CA ARG A 71 -1.45 -0.18 -4.10
C ARG A 71 -1.96 -1.29 -5.02
N CYS A 72 -1.63 -2.52 -4.70
CA CYS A 72 -2.00 -3.66 -5.49
C CYS A 72 -3.30 -4.23 -4.94
N GLY A 73 -4.43 -3.92 -5.55
CA GLY A 73 -5.74 -4.47 -5.16
C GLY A 73 -5.74 -6.00 -5.28
N ILE A 74 -5.61 -6.71 -4.14
CA ILE A 74 -5.51 -8.16 -4.10
C ILE A 74 -6.88 -8.78 -3.81
N TYR A 75 -7.26 -9.79 -4.58
CA TYR A 75 -8.46 -10.57 -4.32
C TYR A 75 -8.14 -11.72 -3.38
N LEU A 76 -8.85 -11.78 -2.25
CA LEU A 76 -8.63 -12.76 -1.19
C LEU A 76 -9.64 -13.88 -1.22
N LYS A 77 -9.19 -15.07 -0.83
CA LYS A 77 -10.05 -16.18 -0.43
C LYS A 77 -10.69 -15.91 0.93
N LEU A 78 -11.73 -16.65 1.22
CA LEU A 78 -12.52 -16.49 2.45
C LEU A 78 -11.69 -16.65 3.73
N ASP A 79 -10.79 -17.59 3.77
CA ASP A 79 -9.92 -17.88 4.92
C ASP A 79 -8.86 -16.77 5.13
N GLU A 80 -8.25 -16.28 4.05
CA GLU A 80 -7.32 -15.14 4.14
C GLU A 80 -8.04 -13.86 4.54
N PHE A 81 -9.25 -13.65 4.02
CA PHE A 81 -10.06 -12.49 4.39
C PHE A 81 -10.47 -12.53 5.87
N ARG A 82 -10.83 -13.71 6.39
CA ARG A 82 -11.14 -13.89 7.82
C ARG A 82 -9.91 -13.61 8.68
N GLU A 83 -8.75 -14.19 8.33
CA GLU A 83 -7.51 -13.93 9.06
C GLU A 83 -7.18 -12.45 9.13
N LEU A 84 -7.30 -11.72 8.00
CA LEU A 84 -7.06 -10.27 7.97
C LEU A 84 -8.11 -9.49 8.78
N SER A 85 -9.37 -9.88 8.71
CA SER A 85 -10.44 -9.26 9.50
C SER A 85 -10.19 -9.43 11.00
N ASP A 86 -9.74 -10.62 11.42
CA ASP A 86 -9.42 -10.90 12.81
C ASP A 86 -8.21 -10.05 13.28
N ARG A 87 -7.20 -9.84 12.45
CA ARG A 87 -6.10 -8.89 12.73
C ARG A 87 -6.62 -7.46 12.91
N LEU A 88 -7.48 -7.00 12.01
CA LEU A 88 -8.06 -5.66 12.09
C LEU A 88 -8.87 -5.47 13.37
N ASN A 89 -9.66 -6.46 13.78
CA ASN A 89 -10.43 -6.42 15.03
C ASN A 89 -9.51 -6.31 16.27
N ILE A 90 -8.36 -7.00 16.28
CA ILE A 90 -7.37 -6.86 17.35
C ILE A 90 -6.79 -5.45 17.38
N LEU A 91 -6.43 -4.90 16.22
CA LEU A 91 -5.87 -3.56 16.09
C LEU A 91 -6.88 -2.49 16.51
N GLU A 92 -8.14 -2.64 16.12
CA GLU A 92 -9.23 -1.74 16.49
C GLU A 92 -9.49 -1.75 18.00
N GLY A 93 -9.46 -2.93 18.63
CA GLY A 93 -9.55 -3.05 20.08
C GLY A 93 -8.42 -2.31 20.81
N LEU A 94 -7.19 -2.42 20.32
CA LEU A 94 -6.05 -1.69 20.86
C LEU A 94 -6.16 -0.17 20.63
N HIS A 95 -6.62 0.24 19.46
CA HIS A 95 -6.80 1.65 19.11
C HIS A 95 -7.90 2.32 19.94
N SER A 96 -9.02 1.63 20.16
CA SER A 96 -10.11 2.13 21.00
C SER A 96 -9.81 2.10 22.51
N GLY A 97 -8.65 1.55 22.91
CA GLY A 97 -8.26 1.39 24.30
C GLY A 97 -8.89 0.20 25.00
N ASP A 98 -9.64 -0.66 24.31
CA ASP A 98 -10.17 -1.91 24.87
C ASP A 98 -9.11 -3.02 24.84
N VAL A 99 -8.09 -2.82 25.69
CA VAL A 99 -6.97 -3.77 25.85
C VAL A 99 -7.44 -5.18 26.23
N CYS A 100 -8.54 -5.27 27.00
CA CYS A 100 -9.06 -6.56 27.44
C CYS A 100 -9.67 -7.35 26.28
N ALA A 101 -10.47 -6.70 25.43
CA ALA A 101 -11.00 -7.33 24.22
C ALA A 101 -9.89 -7.70 23.25
N ALA A 102 -8.91 -6.80 23.03
CA ALA A 102 -7.78 -7.06 22.16
C ALA A 102 -6.96 -8.29 22.61
N LYS A 103 -6.71 -8.46 23.90
CA LYS A 103 -6.03 -9.65 24.45
C LYS A 103 -6.78 -10.94 24.13
N LYS A 104 -8.09 -10.98 24.38
CA LYS A 104 -8.92 -12.16 24.10
C LYS A 104 -8.93 -12.51 22.61
N LEU A 105 -9.07 -11.51 21.74
CA LEU A 105 -9.05 -11.70 20.30
C LEU A 105 -7.67 -12.22 19.83
N LEU A 106 -6.58 -11.71 20.42
CA LEU A 106 -5.23 -12.16 20.10
C LEU A 106 -5.01 -13.62 20.50
N GLU A 107 -5.51 -14.06 21.66
CA GLU A 107 -5.43 -15.47 22.09
C GLU A 107 -6.18 -16.40 21.11
N ILE A 108 -7.40 -16.01 20.69
CA ILE A 108 -8.19 -16.76 19.71
C ILE A 108 -7.42 -16.83 18.37
N TYR A 109 -6.91 -15.68 17.92
CA TYR A 109 -6.16 -15.57 16.67
C TYR A 109 -4.91 -16.47 16.69
N GLU A 110 -4.15 -16.48 17.79
CA GLU A 110 -2.94 -17.29 17.92
C GLU A 110 -3.25 -18.80 17.85
N VAL A 111 -4.32 -19.26 18.50
CA VAL A 111 -4.76 -20.66 18.41
C VAL A 111 -5.13 -21.05 16.98
N GLN A 112 -5.79 -20.14 16.25
CA GLN A 112 -6.31 -20.40 14.92
C GLN A 112 -5.25 -20.31 13.83
N TYR A 113 -4.33 -19.34 13.91
CA TYR A 113 -3.39 -18.98 12.84
C TYR A 113 -1.91 -19.04 13.24
N GLY A 114 -1.58 -19.22 14.51
CA GLY A 114 -0.23 -19.08 15.07
C GLY A 114 0.82 -20.04 14.50
N ASN A 115 0.42 -21.07 13.75
CA ASN A 115 1.34 -22.00 13.08
C ASN A 115 2.03 -21.42 11.83
N ASN A 116 1.60 -20.25 11.35
CA ASN A 116 2.23 -19.55 10.23
C ASN A 116 3.25 -18.55 10.78
N CYS A 117 4.46 -18.49 10.19
CA CYS A 117 5.53 -17.60 10.65
C CYS A 117 5.11 -16.10 10.70
N PHE A 118 4.35 -15.61 9.73
CA PHE A 118 3.88 -14.23 9.72
C PHE A 118 2.79 -13.97 10.78
N SER A 119 1.92 -14.95 11.03
CA SER A 119 0.91 -14.85 12.08
C SER A 119 1.53 -14.95 13.46
N ALA A 120 2.55 -15.80 13.66
CA ALA A 120 3.33 -15.87 14.88
C ALA A 120 4.10 -14.57 15.14
N GLN A 121 4.68 -13.96 14.10
CA GLN A 121 5.33 -12.65 14.19
C GLN A 121 4.32 -11.57 14.61
N PHE A 122 3.15 -11.53 13.96
CA PHE A 122 2.08 -10.61 14.33
C PHE A 122 1.65 -10.77 15.77
N CYS A 123 1.41 -12.01 16.26
CA CYS A 123 1.06 -12.28 17.65
C CYS A 123 2.14 -11.77 18.62
N THR A 124 3.41 -12.06 18.31
CA THR A 124 4.54 -11.63 19.15
C THR A 124 4.64 -10.10 19.18
N TYR A 125 4.45 -9.44 18.04
CA TYR A 125 4.42 -7.98 17.95
C TYR A 125 3.24 -7.38 18.75
N MET A 126 2.03 -7.95 18.65
CA MET A 126 0.88 -7.47 19.41
C MET A 126 1.08 -7.64 20.92
N ARG A 127 1.70 -8.73 21.35
CA ARG A 127 2.09 -8.93 22.76
C ARG A 127 3.11 -7.90 23.23
N ALA A 128 4.07 -7.54 22.37
CA ALA A 128 5.02 -6.46 22.68
C ALA A 128 4.30 -5.12 22.89
N ARG A 129 3.33 -4.82 22.04
CA ARG A 129 2.51 -3.61 22.18
C ARG A 129 1.68 -3.61 23.46
N LEU A 130 1.08 -4.73 23.80
CA LEU A 130 0.34 -4.88 25.06
C LEU A 130 1.23 -4.67 26.27
N ALA A 131 2.43 -5.26 26.31
CA ALA A 131 3.41 -5.05 27.37
C ALA A 131 3.81 -3.57 27.49
N GLN A 132 4.04 -2.90 26.35
CA GLN A 132 4.34 -1.47 26.32
C GLN A 132 3.21 -0.61 26.88
N LEU A 133 1.94 -0.93 26.54
CA LEU A 133 0.76 -0.22 27.08
C LEU A 133 0.60 -0.44 28.60
N GLU A 134 1.03 -1.58 29.10
CA GLU A 134 1.05 -1.93 30.52
C GLU A 134 2.24 -1.31 31.28
N GLY A 135 3.16 -0.65 30.56
CA GLY A 135 4.37 -0.04 31.13
C GLY A 135 5.52 -1.00 31.37
N ASP A 136 5.42 -2.24 30.91
CA ASP A 136 6.52 -3.23 30.95
C ASP A 136 7.42 -3.07 29.71
N ASP A 137 8.24 -2.03 29.74
CA ASP A 137 9.14 -1.66 28.63
C ASP A 137 10.20 -2.77 28.38
N GLU A 138 10.59 -3.54 29.39
CA GLU A 138 11.59 -4.61 29.28
C GLU A 138 11.03 -5.80 28.49
N SER A 139 9.88 -6.31 28.90
CA SER A 139 9.17 -7.37 28.17
C SER A 139 8.81 -6.92 26.75
N ALA A 140 8.41 -5.66 26.57
CA ALA A 140 8.09 -5.11 25.26
C ALA A 140 9.30 -5.17 24.31
N ILE A 141 10.48 -4.70 24.76
CA ILE A 141 11.73 -4.75 23.97
C ILE A 141 12.08 -6.20 23.60
N LEU A 142 12.00 -7.12 24.57
CA LEU A 142 12.29 -8.54 24.33
C LEU A 142 11.39 -9.13 23.25
N LEU A 143 10.09 -8.85 23.35
CA LEU A 143 9.09 -9.34 22.39
C LEU A 143 9.25 -8.70 21.01
N TYR A 144 9.52 -7.38 20.92
CA TYR A 144 9.82 -6.73 19.63
C TYR A 144 11.06 -7.34 18.97
N ASN A 145 12.15 -7.55 19.71
CA ASN A 145 13.33 -8.21 19.18
C ASN A 145 13.04 -9.63 18.69
N ARG A 146 12.23 -10.40 19.43
CA ARG A 146 11.80 -11.74 19.00
C ARG A 146 10.96 -11.68 17.72
N ALA A 147 10.02 -10.74 17.60
CA ALA A 147 9.21 -10.56 16.43
C ALA A 147 10.05 -10.13 15.21
N LEU A 148 11.01 -9.21 15.40
CA LEU A 148 11.93 -8.76 14.36
C LEU A 148 12.82 -9.89 13.84
N LYS A 149 13.40 -10.69 14.74
CA LYS A 149 14.27 -11.83 14.39
C LYS A 149 13.54 -12.96 13.65
N ALA A 150 12.22 -12.99 13.67
CA ALA A 150 11.44 -13.95 12.89
C ALA A 150 11.60 -13.75 11.37
N THR A 151 11.84 -12.51 10.92
CA THR A 151 12.08 -12.18 9.50
C THR A 151 13.46 -11.58 9.24
N MET A 152 14.16 -11.10 10.26
CA MET A 152 15.54 -10.60 10.21
C MET A 152 16.41 -11.33 11.25
N PRO A 153 16.78 -12.62 11.02
CA PRO A 153 17.46 -13.44 12.01
C PRO A 153 18.82 -12.87 12.45
N ASP A 154 19.52 -12.22 11.53
CA ASP A 154 20.85 -11.64 11.77
C ASP A 154 20.81 -10.14 12.14
N TYR A 155 19.66 -9.64 12.58
CA TYR A 155 19.46 -8.22 12.89
C TYR A 155 20.55 -7.60 13.76
N ASP A 156 21.01 -8.31 14.80
CA ASP A 156 22.05 -7.81 15.73
C ASP A 156 23.43 -7.59 15.05
N ASN A 157 23.65 -8.18 13.87
CA ASN A 157 24.92 -8.15 13.15
C ASN A 157 24.85 -7.28 11.86
N ILE A 158 23.70 -6.70 11.57
CA ILE A 158 23.50 -5.93 10.33
C ILE A 158 24.10 -4.53 10.50
N LYS A 159 25.22 -4.28 9.83
CA LYS A 159 25.82 -2.94 9.77
C LYS A 159 25.15 -1.99 8.78
N VAL A 160 24.54 -2.53 7.73
CA VAL A 160 23.86 -1.78 6.68
C VAL A 160 22.61 -2.53 6.28
N VAL A 161 21.46 -1.91 6.46
CA VAL A 161 20.18 -2.47 6.01
C VAL A 161 19.97 -2.09 4.56
N LYS A 162 20.05 -3.07 3.64
CA LYS A 162 19.82 -2.86 2.21
C LYS A 162 18.34 -2.83 1.85
N CYS A 163 17.55 -3.63 2.52
CA CYS A 163 16.10 -3.68 2.33
C CYS A 163 15.42 -4.02 3.66
N ILE A 164 14.27 -3.41 3.89
CA ILE A 164 13.47 -3.57 5.10
C ILE A 164 11.99 -3.42 4.75
N SER A 165 11.15 -4.27 5.32
CA SER A 165 9.72 -4.08 5.26
C SER A 165 9.28 -2.99 6.25
N VAL A 166 8.13 -2.37 5.98
CA VAL A 166 7.55 -1.37 6.89
C VAL A 166 7.29 -1.97 8.27
N TYR A 167 6.90 -3.25 8.35
CA TYR A 167 6.71 -3.96 9.62
C TYR A 167 8.00 -4.07 10.43
N GLU A 168 9.11 -4.44 9.78
CA GLU A 168 10.42 -4.55 10.41
C GLU A 168 10.91 -3.19 10.90
N ALA A 169 10.78 -2.16 10.06
CA ALA A 169 11.14 -0.79 10.44
C ALA A 169 10.33 -0.28 11.66
N PHE A 170 9.05 -0.61 11.74
CA PHE A 170 8.23 -0.24 12.92
C PHE A 170 8.68 -0.95 14.20
N MET A 171 9.08 -2.22 14.12
CA MET A 171 9.65 -2.92 15.28
C MET A 171 10.94 -2.22 15.74
N MET A 172 11.81 -1.86 14.79
CA MET A 172 13.05 -1.11 15.09
C MET A 172 12.76 0.25 15.72
N LEU A 173 11.82 1.01 15.17
CA LEU A 173 11.41 2.31 15.73
C LEU A 173 10.87 2.19 17.15
N ASN A 174 10.09 1.15 17.44
CA ASN A 174 9.57 0.92 18.79
C ASN A 174 10.66 0.49 19.76
N ILE A 175 11.58 -0.39 19.34
CA ILE A 175 12.75 -0.75 20.14
C ILE A 175 13.58 0.49 20.45
N ALA A 176 13.90 1.32 19.45
CA ALA A 176 14.69 2.54 19.64
C ALA A 176 14.03 3.51 20.64
N GLY A 177 12.72 3.76 20.51
CA GLY A 177 11.99 4.62 21.42
C GLY A 177 11.98 4.12 22.86
N LEU A 178 11.83 2.80 23.07
CA LEU A 178 11.86 2.18 24.39
C LEU A 178 13.27 2.16 24.98
N GLU A 179 14.31 1.89 24.19
CA GLU A 179 15.71 1.97 24.64
C GLU A 179 16.09 3.38 25.04
N TYR A 180 15.66 4.39 24.27
CA TYR A 180 15.82 5.81 24.62
C TYR A 180 15.14 6.14 25.97
N LYS A 181 13.88 5.74 26.15
CA LYS A 181 13.11 5.94 27.38
C LYS A 181 13.80 5.32 28.59
N ARG A 182 14.49 4.19 28.40
CA ARG A 182 15.27 3.50 29.46
C ARG A 182 16.67 4.08 29.69
N GLY A 183 17.09 5.08 28.94
CA GLY A 183 18.40 5.71 29.03
C GLY A 183 19.52 4.99 28.28
N HIS A 184 19.21 3.98 27.46
CA HIS A 184 20.19 3.28 26.61
C HIS A 184 20.41 4.07 25.31
N ILE A 185 20.88 5.31 25.45
CA ILE A 185 20.97 6.31 24.38
C ILE A 185 21.74 5.79 23.16
N ALA A 186 22.93 5.21 23.37
CA ALA A 186 23.78 4.74 22.26
C ALA A 186 23.09 3.68 21.38
N LYS A 187 22.30 2.78 22.00
CA LYS A 187 21.57 1.75 21.26
C LYS A 187 20.40 2.34 20.48
N ALA A 188 19.68 3.28 21.08
CA ALA A 188 18.60 4.00 20.40
C ALA A 188 19.14 4.78 19.20
N GLU A 189 20.24 5.51 19.37
CA GLU A 189 20.94 6.26 18.34
C GLU A 189 21.37 5.38 17.16
N GLU A 190 21.99 4.22 17.44
CA GLU A 190 22.40 3.26 16.42
C GLU A 190 21.22 2.80 15.54
N ILE A 191 20.08 2.48 16.18
CA ILE A 191 18.88 2.05 15.44
C ILE A 191 18.30 3.18 14.60
N TYR A 192 18.16 4.39 15.16
CA TYR A 192 17.65 5.54 14.39
C TYR A 192 18.59 5.92 13.25
N ALA A 193 19.92 5.91 13.48
CA ALA A 193 20.90 6.18 12.42
C ALA A 193 20.77 5.16 11.27
N THR A 194 20.64 3.86 11.59
CA THR A 194 20.42 2.80 10.60
C THR A 194 19.16 3.05 9.76
N LEU A 195 18.06 3.48 10.37
CA LEU A 195 16.81 3.79 9.67
C LEU A 195 16.94 5.06 8.82
N LEU A 196 17.62 6.09 9.32
CA LEU A 196 17.87 7.32 8.55
C LEU A 196 18.75 7.06 7.32
N ASP A 197 19.81 6.26 7.47
CA ASP A 197 20.67 5.84 6.37
C ASP A 197 19.89 5.03 5.33
N TYR A 198 19.03 4.12 5.78
CA TYR A 198 18.12 3.38 4.89
C TYR A 198 17.18 4.33 4.14
N CYS A 199 16.51 5.24 4.82
CA CYS A 199 15.60 6.20 4.19
C CYS A 199 16.30 7.13 3.20
N HIS A 200 17.55 7.51 3.47
CA HIS A 200 18.33 8.38 2.59
C HIS A 200 18.90 7.65 1.37
N SER A 201 19.34 6.40 1.53
CA SER A 201 20.04 5.63 0.48
C SER A 201 19.10 4.74 -0.34
N SER A 202 17.96 4.33 0.20
CA SER A 202 17.03 3.46 -0.51
C SER A 202 16.21 4.25 -1.54
N ASN A 203 15.96 3.62 -2.67
CA ASN A 203 15.00 4.13 -3.66
C ASN A 203 13.58 3.60 -3.39
N ALA A 204 13.22 3.38 -2.12
CA ALA A 204 11.89 2.89 -1.79
C ALA A 204 10.81 3.95 -2.11
N GLU A 205 9.59 3.50 -2.39
CA GLU A 205 8.48 4.41 -2.68
C GLU A 205 8.21 5.34 -1.51
N SER A 206 7.86 6.59 -1.81
CA SER A 206 7.55 7.64 -0.84
C SER A 206 6.52 7.21 0.18
N TRP A 207 5.58 6.34 -0.20
CA TRP A 207 4.60 5.76 0.71
C TRP A 207 5.22 4.96 1.86
N ASN A 208 6.18 4.08 1.58
CA ASN A 208 6.89 3.32 2.62
C ASN A 208 7.75 4.27 3.47
N MET A 209 8.36 5.26 2.82
CA MET A 209 9.16 6.27 3.53
C MET A 209 8.32 7.13 4.47
N ALA A 210 7.11 7.53 4.08
CA ALA A 210 6.20 8.30 4.92
C ALA A 210 5.84 7.59 6.24
N CYS A 211 5.89 6.26 6.27
CA CYS A 211 5.65 5.48 7.48
C CYS A 211 6.86 5.46 8.44
N ILE A 212 8.09 5.60 7.91
CA ILE A 212 9.33 5.34 8.66
C ILE A 212 10.06 6.64 8.99
N TYR A 213 10.28 7.45 7.96
CA TYR A 213 11.23 8.57 7.99
C TYR A 213 10.87 9.64 9.04
N PRO A 214 9.62 10.15 9.12
CA PRO A 214 9.27 11.21 10.08
C PRO A 214 9.51 10.79 11.53
N LYS A 215 9.13 9.56 11.89
CA LYS A 215 9.33 9.02 13.24
C LYS A 215 10.81 8.81 13.56
N ALA A 216 11.61 8.34 12.59
CA ALA A 216 13.05 8.16 12.77
C ALA A 216 13.76 9.52 12.97
N VAL A 217 13.39 10.53 12.19
CA VAL A 217 13.93 11.90 12.34
C VAL A 217 13.58 12.49 13.71
N CYS A 218 12.33 12.39 14.12
CA CYS A 218 11.91 12.90 15.44
C CYS A 218 12.65 12.18 16.58
N GLY A 219 12.76 10.84 16.52
CA GLY A 219 13.46 10.07 17.55
C GLY A 219 14.95 10.40 17.63
N MET A 220 15.63 10.62 16.52
CA MET A 220 17.02 11.09 16.53
C MET A 220 17.13 12.51 17.09
N LEU A 221 16.20 13.40 16.76
CA LEU A 221 16.18 14.77 17.29
C LEU A 221 15.88 14.81 18.79
N ASP A 222 15.08 13.89 19.33
CA ASP A 222 14.88 13.74 20.77
C ASP A 222 16.21 13.43 21.48
N ILE A 223 17.03 12.53 20.91
CA ILE A 223 18.36 12.19 21.43
C ILE A 223 19.28 13.42 21.40
N ILE A 224 19.35 14.09 20.24
CA ILE A 224 20.22 15.27 20.07
C ILE A 224 19.81 16.40 21.01
N ALA A 225 18.52 16.64 21.19
CA ALA A 225 18.00 17.65 22.10
C ALA A 225 18.30 17.37 23.57
N SER A 226 18.42 16.08 23.96
CA SER A 226 18.77 15.66 25.32
C SER A 226 20.28 15.74 25.63
N GLY A 227 21.15 15.89 24.62
CA GLY A 227 22.60 15.94 24.69
C GLY A 227 23.18 17.31 24.32
N ARG A 228 24.51 17.39 24.31
CA ARG A 228 25.25 18.56 23.77
C ARG A 228 25.57 18.31 22.29
N ALA A 229 24.60 18.57 21.42
CA ALA A 229 24.80 18.41 19.98
C ALA A 229 25.69 19.51 19.38
N HIS A 230 26.46 19.14 18.35
CA HIS A 230 27.23 20.09 17.55
C HIS A 230 26.37 20.70 16.43
N ARG A 231 26.69 21.91 16.00
CA ARG A 231 25.94 22.64 14.95
C ARG A 231 25.85 21.85 13.62
N GLU A 232 26.87 21.06 13.30
CA GLU A 232 26.90 20.23 12.09
C GLU A 232 25.83 19.11 12.12
N GLU A 233 25.53 18.55 13.31
CA GLU A 233 24.48 17.55 13.49
C GLU A 233 23.09 18.16 13.25
N TYR A 234 22.85 19.38 13.73
CA TYR A 234 21.60 20.09 13.47
C TYR A 234 21.39 20.39 11.98
N SER A 235 22.44 20.79 11.24
CA SER A 235 22.32 21.00 9.80
C SER A 235 22.04 19.73 9.03
N ARG A 236 22.68 18.62 9.40
CA ARG A 236 22.39 17.30 8.80
C ARG A 236 20.96 16.88 9.09
N MET A 237 20.50 17.03 10.32
CA MET A 237 19.12 16.68 10.70
C MET A 237 18.09 17.57 10.02
N TYR A 238 18.40 18.85 9.75
CA TYR A 238 17.52 19.72 8.97
C TYR A 238 17.28 19.17 7.55
N GLN A 239 18.32 18.62 6.88
CA GLN A 239 18.15 17.99 5.58
C GLN A 239 17.27 16.73 5.65
N HIS A 240 17.47 15.90 6.68
CA HIS A 240 16.58 14.75 6.91
C HIS A 240 15.14 15.18 7.19
N ALA A 241 14.91 16.23 7.95
CA ALA A 241 13.59 16.76 8.26
C ALA A 241 12.89 17.32 7.00
N LEU A 242 13.62 18.02 6.13
CA LEU A 242 13.12 18.49 4.83
C LEU A 242 12.71 17.33 3.94
N ALA A 243 13.55 16.30 3.85
CA ALA A 243 13.24 15.11 3.06
C ALA A 243 12.01 14.36 3.61
N ALA A 244 11.90 14.21 4.93
CA ALA A 244 10.74 13.59 5.58
C ALA A 244 9.45 14.39 5.34
N LEU A 245 9.50 15.73 5.42
CA LEU A 245 8.36 16.60 5.12
C LEU A 245 7.96 16.51 3.62
N SER A 246 8.94 16.44 2.71
CA SER A 246 8.68 16.26 1.28
C SER A 246 7.92 14.96 1.01
N VAL A 247 8.36 13.86 1.63
CA VAL A 247 7.71 12.56 1.52
C VAL A 247 6.28 12.57 2.07
N LEU A 248 6.03 13.25 3.19
CA LEU A 248 4.68 13.42 3.74
C LEU A 248 3.79 14.23 2.80
N LYS A 249 4.29 15.33 2.23
CA LYS A 249 3.55 16.16 1.25
C LYS A 249 3.22 15.35 -0.02
N GLU A 250 4.19 14.62 -0.58
CA GLU A 250 4.03 13.80 -1.78
C GLU A 250 2.97 12.71 -1.61
N THR A 251 2.90 12.12 -0.42
CA THR A 251 1.97 11.03 -0.12
C THR A 251 0.66 11.50 0.53
N SER A 252 0.51 12.81 0.78
CA SER A 252 -0.61 13.38 1.54
C SER A 252 -0.82 12.71 2.90
N ARG A 253 0.30 12.35 3.58
CA ARG A 253 0.30 11.71 4.89
C ARG A 253 0.62 12.71 5.99
N LEU A 254 0.06 12.45 7.18
CA LEU A 254 0.21 13.31 8.35
C LEU A 254 0.98 12.64 9.50
N HIS A 255 1.57 11.46 9.24
CA HIS A 255 2.27 10.67 10.24
C HIS A 255 3.48 11.41 10.82
N TYR A 256 3.46 11.69 12.13
CA TYR A 256 4.48 12.45 12.86
C TYR A 256 4.72 13.88 12.32
N ILE A 257 3.75 14.49 11.62
CA ILE A 257 3.92 15.81 11.01
C ILE A 257 4.09 16.93 12.05
N ARG A 258 3.30 16.95 13.13
CA ARG A 258 3.41 18.01 14.17
C ARG A 258 4.74 17.96 14.93
N PRO A 259 5.20 16.81 15.48
CA PRO A 259 6.53 16.71 16.05
C PRO A 259 7.61 17.14 15.07
N LEU A 260 7.53 16.71 13.81
CA LEU A 260 8.48 17.09 12.77
C LEU A 260 8.50 18.59 12.53
N LEU A 261 7.34 19.25 12.37
CA LEU A 261 7.25 20.70 12.17
C LEU A 261 7.76 21.49 13.37
N ARG A 262 7.49 21.04 14.61
CA ARG A 262 8.05 21.66 15.81
C ARG A 262 9.58 21.61 15.82
N TYR A 263 10.18 20.50 15.43
CA TYR A 263 11.63 20.42 15.26
C TYR A 263 12.13 21.27 14.10
N MET A 264 11.41 21.33 12.98
CA MET A 264 11.78 22.16 11.85
C MET A 264 11.81 23.66 12.20
N LEU A 265 10.89 24.14 13.04
CA LEU A 265 10.91 25.52 13.54
C LEU A 265 12.18 25.80 14.32
N VAL A 266 12.65 24.88 15.15
CA VAL A 266 13.91 25.03 15.89
C VAL A 266 15.11 25.00 14.94
N LEU A 267 15.14 24.03 14.03
CA LEU A 267 16.25 23.83 13.10
C LEU A 267 16.37 24.96 12.05
N ALA A 268 15.23 25.53 11.62
CA ALA A 268 15.20 26.59 10.61
C ALA A 268 15.75 27.91 11.15
N GLN A 269 15.72 28.15 12.47
CA GLN A 269 16.32 29.36 13.05
C GLN A 269 17.80 29.55 12.69
N ASP A 270 18.53 28.44 12.56
CA ASP A 270 19.94 28.46 12.22
C ASP A 270 20.22 28.15 10.74
N ASN A 271 19.30 27.45 10.05
CA ASN A 271 19.54 26.93 8.70
C ASN A 271 18.77 27.68 7.60
N ASP A 272 17.51 28.12 7.86
CA ASP A 272 16.66 28.74 6.84
C ASP A 272 15.54 29.59 7.45
N LYS A 273 15.90 30.76 7.93
CA LYS A 273 14.96 31.70 8.59
C LYS A 273 13.81 32.14 7.69
N CYS A 274 13.98 32.11 6.39
CA CYS A 274 12.95 32.55 5.44
C CYS A 274 11.73 31.63 5.42
N ARG A 275 11.85 30.40 5.92
CA ARG A 275 10.78 29.43 5.93
C ARG A 275 10.10 29.25 7.29
N LEU A 276 10.46 30.03 8.30
CA LEU A 276 9.85 29.93 9.63
C LEU A 276 8.33 30.15 9.58
N GLU A 277 7.89 31.20 8.88
CA GLU A 277 6.47 31.53 8.73
C GLU A 277 5.70 30.41 8.03
N GLU A 278 6.28 29.80 6.98
CA GLU A 278 5.69 28.61 6.30
C GLU A 278 5.48 27.45 7.28
N TYR A 279 6.45 27.18 8.14
CA TYR A 279 6.34 26.04 9.08
C TYR A 279 5.38 26.34 10.23
N GLU A 280 5.28 27.60 10.68
CA GLU A 280 4.30 28.05 11.68
C GLU A 280 2.87 27.88 11.12
N GLU A 281 2.60 28.37 9.91
CA GLU A 281 1.30 28.22 9.26
C GLU A 281 0.91 26.76 9.05
N LEU A 282 1.86 25.91 8.61
CA LEU A 282 1.64 24.48 8.44
C LEU A 282 1.32 23.79 9.76
N LEU A 283 2.01 24.15 10.85
CA LEU A 283 1.77 23.58 12.17
C LEU A 283 0.40 23.98 12.70
N GLU A 284 0.03 25.26 12.61
CA GLU A 284 -1.30 25.77 13.00
C GLU A 284 -2.41 25.08 12.20
N GLY A 285 -2.22 24.93 10.89
CA GLY A 285 -3.16 24.22 10.03
C GLY A 285 -3.34 22.76 10.43
N CYS A 286 -2.26 22.05 10.73
CA CYS A 286 -2.30 20.68 11.24
C CYS A 286 -3.00 20.59 12.60
N GLU A 287 -2.70 21.47 13.55
CA GLU A 287 -3.33 21.49 14.87
C GLU A 287 -4.84 21.74 14.77
N HIS A 288 -5.23 22.69 13.91
CA HIS A 288 -6.65 22.94 13.64
C HIS A 288 -7.35 21.71 13.02
N PHE A 289 -6.73 21.07 12.02
CA PHE A 289 -7.26 19.87 11.37
C PHE A 289 -7.48 18.72 12.37
N PHE A 290 -6.47 18.38 13.18
CA PHE A 290 -6.58 17.32 14.18
C PHE A 290 -7.63 17.62 15.24
N LYS A 291 -7.73 18.88 15.66
CA LYS A 291 -8.78 19.31 16.58
C LYS A 291 -10.19 19.14 16.01
N MET A 292 -10.37 19.45 14.72
CA MET A 292 -11.67 19.26 14.04
C MET A 292 -12.04 17.80 13.90
N GLN A 293 -11.06 16.93 13.63
CA GLN A 293 -11.29 15.50 13.47
C GLN A 293 -11.54 14.77 14.79
N GLY A 294 -11.17 15.36 15.92
CA GLY A 294 -11.30 14.75 17.24
C GLY A 294 -10.42 13.51 17.47
N HIS A 295 -9.48 13.26 16.57
CA HIS A 295 -8.59 12.11 16.60
C HIS A 295 -7.15 12.52 16.37
N ASP A 296 -6.23 11.85 17.06
CA ASP A 296 -4.79 12.04 16.91
C ASP A 296 -4.19 10.97 15.98
N TYR A 297 -4.54 11.05 14.68
CA TYR A 297 -4.04 10.11 13.67
C TYR A 297 -2.53 10.21 13.45
N GLU A 298 -1.91 11.27 13.92
CA GLU A 298 -0.49 11.53 13.71
C GLU A 298 0.40 10.49 14.36
N LEU A 299 0.01 10.03 15.54
CA LEU A 299 0.74 9.04 16.34
C LEU A 299 0.21 7.62 16.15
N PHE A 300 -0.49 7.39 15.05
CA PHE A 300 -1.13 6.11 14.77
C PHE A 300 -0.10 5.02 14.47
N GLU A 301 0.31 4.32 15.50
CA GLU A 301 1.39 3.33 15.44
C GLU A 301 0.98 1.98 14.82
N TRP A 302 -0.31 1.79 14.53
CA TRP A 302 -0.87 0.59 13.90
C TRP A 302 -0.93 0.68 12.38
N TYR A 303 -0.59 1.84 11.85
CA TYR A 303 -0.72 2.18 10.44
C TYR A 303 -0.17 1.13 9.46
N PRO A 304 1.00 0.49 9.71
CA PRO A 304 1.51 -0.54 8.81
C PRO A 304 0.64 -1.78 8.71
N TYR A 305 -0.19 -2.01 9.71
CA TYR A 305 -1.10 -3.16 9.76
C TYR A 305 -2.50 -2.83 9.26
N TYR A 306 -2.86 -1.54 9.15
CA TYR A 306 -4.06 -1.12 8.46
C TYR A 306 -3.87 -1.27 6.97
N ILE A 307 -4.67 -2.13 6.42
CA ILE A 307 -4.69 -2.44 5.02
C ILE A 307 -5.62 -1.44 4.36
N ASP A 308 -5.01 -0.43 3.74
CA ASP A 308 -5.74 0.60 3.03
C ASP A 308 -6.33 0.00 1.75
N CYS A 309 -7.63 -0.34 1.78
CA CYS A 309 -8.49 -0.53 0.59
C CYS A 309 -8.06 -1.56 -0.49
N GLY A 310 -6.90 -2.17 -0.40
CA GLY A 310 -6.38 -3.06 -1.44
C GLY A 310 -7.01 -4.46 -1.49
N PHE A 311 -7.69 -4.88 -0.42
CA PHE A 311 -8.20 -6.24 -0.33
C PHE A 311 -9.69 -6.32 -0.60
N CYS A 312 -10.05 -7.25 -1.47
CA CYS A 312 -11.42 -7.55 -1.79
C CYS A 312 -11.65 -9.06 -1.70
N LEU A 313 -12.72 -9.45 -1.01
CA LEU A 313 -13.14 -10.84 -1.00
C LEU A 313 -13.65 -11.21 -2.39
N VAL A 314 -13.05 -12.21 -3.01
CA VAL A 314 -13.42 -12.66 -4.37
C VAL A 314 -14.92 -13.05 -4.48
N ASN A 315 -15.50 -13.54 -3.41
CA ASN A 315 -16.93 -13.87 -3.33
C ASN A 315 -17.80 -12.62 -3.50
N ASP A 316 -17.44 -11.52 -2.81
CA ASP A 316 -18.16 -10.25 -2.90
C ASP A 316 -17.94 -9.59 -4.26
N LEU A 317 -16.71 -9.59 -4.77
CA LEU A 317 -16.38 -9.10 -6.09
C LEU A 317 -17.26 -9.76 -7.17
N ILE A 318 -17.34 -11.09 -7.18
CA ILE A 318 -18.15 -11.83 -8.14
C ILE A 318 -19.62 -11.43 -8.03
N ASN A 319 -20.14 -11.34 -6.82
CA ASN A 319 -21.57 -11.01 -6.62
C ASN A 319 -21.88 -9.56 -6.96
N GLU A 320 -21.10 -8.61 -6.48
CA GLU A 320 -21.33 -7.17 -6.76
C GLU A 320 -21.22 -6.87 -8.24
N ARG A 321 -20.16 -7.38 -8.90
CA ARG A 321 -19.99 -7.21 -10.36
C ARG A 321 -21.12 -7.84 -11.15
N ARG A 322 -21.57 -9.06 -10.75
CA ARG A 322 -22.74 -9.69 -11.37
C ARG A 322 -23.98 -8.79 -11.31
N ILE A 323 -24.25 -8.22 -10.15
CA ILE A 323 -25.40 -7.33 -9.96
C ILE A 323 -25.23 -6.03 -10.78
N MET A 324 -24.03 -5.45 -10.81
CA MET A 324 -23.73 -4.25 -11.62
C MET A 324 -24.00 -4.49 -13.10
N HIS A 325 -23.64 -5.68 -13.61
CA HIS A 325 -23.92 -6.08 -14.99
C HIS A 325 -25.36 -6.55 -15.24
N GLY A 326 -26.23 -6.53 -14.23
CA GLY A 326 -27.60 -6.97 -14.33
C GLY A 326 -27.80 -8.48 -14.61
N MET A 327 -26.75 -9.29 -14.37
CA MET A 327 -26.78 -10.72 -14.67
C MET A 327 -27.47 -11.53 -13.57
N THR A 328 -28.24 -12.54 -13.96
CA THR A 328 -28.73 -13.60 -13.06
C THR A 328 -27.59 -14.54 -12.65
N ILE A 329 -27.85 -15.38 -11.65
CA ILE A 329 -26.89 -16.43 -11.24
C ILE A 329 -26.67 -17.44 -12.37
N GLU A 330 -27.74 -17.79 -13.07
CA GLU A 330 -27.74 -18.74 -14.18
C GLU A 330 -26.93 -18.20 -15.37
N GLU A 331 -27.11 -16.93 -15.73
CA GLU A 331 -26.39 -16.27 -16.83
C GLU A 331 -24.88 -16.20 -16.55
N LEU A 332 -24.49 -15.80 -15.32
CA LEU A 332 -23.09 -15.76 -14.95
C LEU A 332 -22.47 -17.17 -14.89
N ALA A 333 -23.17 -18.12 -14.26
CA ALA A 333 -22.70 -19.50 -14.16
C ALA A 333 -22.49 -20.12 -15.57
N GLY A 334 -23.46 -19.96 -16.46
CA GLY A 334 -23.41 -20.52 -17.83
C GLY A 334 -23.09 -22.01 -17.83
N THR A 335 -22.13 -22.41 -18.68
CA THR A 335 -21.64 -23.80 -18.76
C THR A 335 -20.44 -24.07 -17.84
N ASP A 336 -19.86 -23.04 -17.25
CA ASP A 336 -18.55 -23.10 -16.59
C ASP A 336 -18.63 -23.59 -15.14
N CYS A 337 -19.75 -23.30 -14.46
CA CYS A 337 -20.03 -23.84 -13.14
C CYS A 337 -21.54 -24.03 -12.97
N SER A 338 -21.97 -24.88 -12.02
CA SER A 338 -23.40 -24.99 -11.71
C SER A 338 -23.91 -23.74 -10.98
N ALA A 339 -25.14 -23.30 -11.28
CA ALA A 339 -25.78 -22.21 -10.57
C ALA A 339 -25.81 -22.44 -9.04
N ARG A 340 -26.00 -23.69 -8.62
CA ARG A 340 -25.93 -24.06 -7.18
C ARG A 340 -24.54 -23.80 -6.58
N ASN A 341 -23.46 -24.10 -7.31
CA ASN A 341 -22.12 -23.82 -6.81
C ASN A 341 -21.83 -22.30 -6.77
N LEU A 342 -22.25 -21.56 -7.79
CA LEU A 342 -22.14 -20.10 -7.81
C LEU A 342 -22.93 -19.47 -6.64
N GLN A 343 -24.14 -19.97 -6.36
CA GLN A 343 -24.92 -19.52 -5.21
C GLN A 343 -24.17 -19.75 -3.87
N ARG A 344 -23.53 -20.93 -3.69
CA ARG A 344 -22.73 -21.20 -2.48
C ARG A 344 -21.50 -20.27 -2.37
N ILE A 345 -20.90 -19.89 -3.49
CA ILE A 345 -19.83 -18.90 -3.55
C ILE A 345 -20.37 -17.53 -3.09
N ILE A 346 -21.46 -17.07 -3.69
CA ILE A 346 -22.09 -15.78 -3.36
C ILE A 346 -22.49 -15.72 -1.88
N MET A 347 -23.00 -16.82 -1.33
CA MET A 347 -23.37 -16.92 0.09
C MET A 347 -22.17 -17.13 1.03
N LYS A 348 -20.95 -17.04 0.55
CA LYS A 348 -19.69 -17.19 1.32
C LYS A 348 -19.58 -18.54 2.05
N GLN A 349 -20.22 -19.58 1.53
CA GLN A 349 -20.14 -20.94 2.07
C GLN A 349 -18.86 -21.66 1.61
N VAL A 350 -18.36 -21.30 0.44
CA VAL A 350 -17.14 -21.86 -0.16
C VAL A 350 -16.37 -20.75 -0.90
N SER A 351 -15.05 -20.86 -0.90
CA SER A 351 -14.22 -20.06 -1.81
C SER A 351 -14.23 -20.72 -3.20
N PRO A 352 -14.31 -19.94 -4.29
CA PRO A 352 -14.19 -20.49 -5.63
C PRO A 352 -12.78 -21.06 -5.84
N SER A 353 -12.65 -22.11 -6.66
CA SER A 353 -11.32 -22.54 -7.13
C SER A 353 -10.70 -21.46 -8.01
N PHE A 354 -9.38 -21.48 -8.17
CA PHE A 354 -8.67 -20.55 -9.06
C PHE A 354 -9.28 -20.53 -10.47
N ARG A 355 -9.51 -21.72 -11.06
CA ARG A 355 -10.13 -21.86 -12.39
C ARG A 355 -11.53 -21.23 -12.42
N THR A 356 -12.36 -21.52 -11.42
CA THR A 356 -13.73 -21.00 -11.35
C THR A 356 -13.73 -19.47 -11.21
N SER A 357 -12.87 -18.92 -10.32
CA SER A 357 -12.75 -17.46 -10.17
C SER A 357 -12.37 -16.79 -11.46
N ARG A 358 -11.33 -17.32 -12.13
CA ARG A 358 -10.84 -16.76 -13.39
C ARG A 358 -11.94 -16.70 -14.45
N MET A 359 -12.67 -17.79 -14.64
CA MET A 359 -13.76 -17.84 -15.63
C MET A 359 -14.89 -16.87 -15.30
N LEU A 360 -15.29 -16.78 -14.04
CA LEU A 360 -16.34 -15.85 -13.62
C LEU A 360 -15.90 -14.39 -13.77
N LEU A 361 -14.66 -14.08 -13.40
CA LEU A 361 -14.13 -12.73 -13.51
C LEU A 361 -13.88 -12.32 -14.97
N ASP A 362 -13.52 -13.24 -15.85
CA ASP A 362 -13.43 -12.98 -17.30
C ASP A 362 -14.78 -12.54 -17.87
N LYS A 363 -15.87 -13.22 -17.48
CA LYS A 363 -17.24 -12.85 -17.88
C LYS A 363 -17.69 -11.49 -17.33
N LEU A 364 -17.11 -11.06 -16.21
CA LEU A 364 -17.40 -9.79 -15.56
C LEU A 364 -16.44 -8.65 -16.00
N GLY A 365 -15.72 -8.83 -17.11
CA GLY A 365 -14.82 -7.82 -17.68
C GLY A 365 -13.52 -7.62 -16.91
N LEU A 366 -13.20 -8.48 -15.94
CA LEU A 366 -12.03 -8.35 -15.06
C LEU A 366 -10.88 -9.30 -15.46
N LYS A 367 -10.78 -9.69 -16.74
CA LYS A 367 -9.71 -10.55 -17.23
C LYS A 367 -8.34 -9.89 -17.05
N GLY A 368 -7.49 -10.52 -16.25
CA GLY A 368 -6.12 -10.05 -15.99
C GLY A 368 -6.01 -8.77 -15.16
N ALA A 369 -7.13 -8.19 -14.72
CA ALA A 369 -7.15 -6.92 -13.99
C ALA A 369 -7.32 -7.11 -12.49
N LEU A 370 -6.61 -6.29 -11.71
CA LEU A 370 -6.86 -6.04 -10.30
C LEU A 370 -7.71 -4.76 -10.16
N ARG A 371 -8.27 -4.54 -8.99
CA ARG A 371 -9.06 -3.33 -8.71
C ARG A 371 -8.27 -2.04 -8.94
N SER A 372 -6.99 -2.04 -8.62
CA SER A 372 -6.10 -0.88 -8.76
C SER A 372 -5.62 -0.62 -10.18
N ASP A 373 -5.87 -1.54 -11.11
CA ASP A 373 -5.32 -1.43 -12.44
C ASP A 373 -6.12 -0.43 -13.29
N VAL A 374 -5.40 0.39 -14.03
CA VAL A 374 -5.91 1.22 -15.13
C VAL A 374 -5.64 0.57 -16.48
N ILE A 375 -4.55 -0.20 -16.55
CA ILE A 375 -4.14 -0.96 -17.71
C ILE A 375 -3.63 -2.33 -17.29
N VAL A 376 -3.65 -3.28 -18.20
CA VAL A 376 -3.01 -4.59 -18.05
C VAL A 376 -1.98 -4.75 -19.16
N ALA A 377 -0.70 -4.73 -18.79
CA ALA A 377 0.42 -4.88 -19.71
C ALA A 377 1.47 -5.84 -19.13
N ASP A 378 2.29 -6.40 -20.01
CA ASP A 378 3.40 -7.29 -19.68
C ASP A 378 4.75 -6.58 -19.61
N ASN A 379 4.74 -5.23 -19.77
CA ASN A 379 5.95 -4.41 -19.75
C ASN A 379 5.75 -3.07 -19.02
N ILE A 380 6.84 -2.56 -18.42
CA ILE A 380 6.81 -1.29 -17.67
C ILE A 380 6.56 -0.09 -18.55
N ARG A 381 6.95 -0.14 -19.83
CA ARG A 381 6.83 1.01 -20.72
C ARG A 381 5.39 1.49 -20.81
N ALA A 382 4.43 0.57 -20.88
CA ALA A 382 3.01 0.90 -20.92
C ALA A 382 2.55 1.67 -19.66
N TYR A 383 3.02 1.25 -18.46
CA TYR A 383 2.67 1.93 -17.20
C TYR A 383 3.28 3.34 -17.13
N LYS A 384 4.54 3.48 -17.55
CA LYS A 384 5.18 4.81 -17.64
C LYS A 384 4.49 5.73 -18.62
N LEU A 385 4.07 5.21 -19.77
CA LEU A 385 3.32 5.98 -20.76
C LEU A 385 1.98 6.47 -20.20
N TRP A 386 1.31 5.67 -19.35
CA TRP A 386 0.09 6.11 -18.67
C TRP A 386 0.36 7.29 -17.73
N ASP A 387 1.41 7.21 -16.91
CA ASP A 387 1.79 8.29 -16.00
C ASP A 387 2.19 9.56 -16.79
N GLU A 388 3.05 9.40 -17.82
CA GLU A 388 3.46 10.48 -18.72
C GLU A 388 2.27 11.14 -19.43
N PHE A 389 1.23 10.38 -19.80
CA PHE A 389 0.00 10.92 -20.37
C PHE A 389 -0.71 11.86 -19.39
N GLY A 390 -0.83 11.46 -18.13
CA GLY A 390 -1.40 12.29 -17.07
C GLY A 390 -0.63 13.60 -16.88
N GLU A 391 0.70 13.53 -16.87
CA GLU A 391 1.57 14.70 -16.75
C GLU A 391 1.40 15.69 -17.91
N CYS A 392 1.22 15.20 -19.14
CA CYS A 392 0.99 16.07 -20.30
C CYS A 392 -0.24 16.95 -20.15
N PHE A 393 -1.31 16.46 -19.53
CA PHE A 393 -2.51 17.27 -19.25
C PHE A 393 -2.26 18.36 -18.20
N VAL A 394 -1.44 18.06 -17.18
CA VAL A 394 -1.03 19.04 -16.16
C VAL A 394 -0.19 20.15 -16.82
N LEU A 395 0.73 19.77 -17.70
CA LEU A 395 1.63 20.68 -18.41
C LEU A 395 1.02 21.33 -19.65
N ARG A 396 -0.18 20.91 -20.08
CA ARG A 396 -0.87 21.32 -21.31
C ARG A 396 -0.08 21.01 -22.58
N ASP A 397 0.71 19.93 -22.56
CA ASP A 397 1.48 19.45 -23.71
C ASP A 397 0.66 18.38 -24.47
N TYR A 398 -0.33 18.84 -25.23
CA TYR A 398 -1.28 17.94 -25.88
C TYR A 398 -0.71 17.24 -27.12
N GLU A 399 0.29 17.83 -27.78
CA GLU A 399 0.99 17.19 -28.90
C GLU A 399 1.74 15.95 -28.40
N LYS A 400 2.45 16.07 -27.28
CA LYS A 400 3.11 14.94 -26.62
C LYS A 400 2.10 13.91 -26.11
N ALA A 401 0.95 14.35 -25.62
CA ALA A 401 -0.11 13.44 -25.17
C ALA A 401 -0.65 12.57 -26.32
N GLU A 402 -0.79 13.12 -27.54
CA GLU A 402 -1.20 12.37 -28.75
C GLU A 402 -0.14 11.33 -29.16
N ASP A 403 1.13 11.68 -29.09
CA ASP A 403 2.23 10.75 -29.35
C ASP A 403 2.22 9.59 -28.35
N ILE A 404 1.98 9.89 -27.06
CA ILE A 404 1.87 8.87 -26.01
C ILE A 404 0.67 7.97 -26.25
N TYR A 405 -0.48 8.50 -26.59
CA TYR A 405 -1.68 7.74 -26.95
C TYR A 405 -1.36 6.75 -28.08
N THR A 406 -0.72 7.23 -29.14
CA THR A 406 -0.31 6.39 -30.25
C THR A 406 0.62 5.24 -29.85
N GLN A 407 1.57 5.51 -28.92
CA GLN A 407 2.43 4.49 -28.36
C GLN A 407 1.65 3.49 -27.49
N MET A 408 0.70 3.97 -26.68
CA MET A 408 -0.14 3.10 -25.85
C MET A 408 -0.99 2.15 -26.71
N CYS A 409 -1.59 2.64 -27.78
CA CYS A 409 -2.34 1.79 -28.74
C CYS A 409 -1.51 0.67 -29.36
N LYS A 410 -0.20 0.87 -29.53
CA LYS A 410 0.72 -0.15 -30.05
C LYS A 410 1.18 -1.16 -29.01
N ASN A 411 1.22 -0.76 -27.73
CA ASN A 411 1.77 -1.56 -26.64
C ASN A 411 0.72 -2.30 -25.80
N LEU A 412 -0.56 -1.94 -25.90
CA LEU A 412 -1.63 -2.54 -25.13
C LEU A 412 -2.43 -3.56 -25.95
N ASN A 413 -2.79 -4.65 -25.29
CA ASN A 413 -3.70 -5.63 -25.86
C ASN A 413 -5.15 -5.11 -25.78
N ALA A 414 -5.68 -4.63 -26.90
CA ALA A 414 -7.04 -4.11 -27.02
C ALA A 414 -8.15 -5.18 -26.85
N ALA A 415 -7.81 -6.47 -26.81
CA ALA A 415 -8.78 -7.53 -26.50
C ALA A 415 -9.14 -7.59 -25.01
N LEU A 416 -8.38 -6.93 -24.14
CA LEU A 416 -8.68 -6.80 -22.73
C LEU A 416 -9.60 -5.58 -22.51
N GLU A 417 -10.74 -5.80 -21.87
CA GLU A 417 -11.75 -4.75 -21.68
C GLU A 417 -11.21 -3.52 -20.97
N ILE A 418 -10.40 -3.73 -19.92
CA ILE A 418 -9.77 -2.64 -19.17
C ILE A 418 -8.86 -1.77 -20.07
N ASN A 419 -8.07 -2.39 -20.95
CA ASN A 419 -7.20 -1.67 -21.87
C ASN A 419 -8.00 -0.90 -22.91
N LYS A 420 -9.07 -1.50 -23.42
CA LYS A 420 -9.99 -0.85 -24.36
C LYS A 420 -10.65 0.38 -23.73
N MET A 421 -11.15 0.25 -22.50
CA MET A 421 -11.71 1.37 -21.75
C MET A 421 -10.71 2.49 -21.57
N THR A 422 -9.48 2.17 -21.18
CA THR A 422 -8.41 3.17 -20.96
C THR A 422 -8.03 3.88 -22.26
N MET A 423 -7.83 3.15 -23.35
CA MET A 423 -7.52 3.76 -24.65
C MET A 423 -8.67 4.66 -25.14
N SER A 424 -9.92 4.23 -24.99
CA SER A 424 -11.08 5.05 -25.34
C SER A 424 -11.19 6.29 -24.45
N PHE A 425 -10.94 6.18 -23.16
CA PHE A 425 -10.89 7.30 -22.23
C PHE A 425 -9.80 8.32 -22.63
N MET A 426 -8.58 7.85 -22.97
CA MET A 426 -7.50 8.72 -23.45
C MET A 426 -7.90 9.48 -24.71
N ARG A 427 -8.56 8.82 -25.67
CA ARG A 427 -9.02 9.47 -26.92
C ARG A 427 -10.08 10.55 -26.63
N ILE A 428 -11.06 10.24 -25.79
CA ILE A 428 -12.08 11.24 -25.39
C ILE A 428 -11.42 12.48 -24.75
N LYS A 429 -10.41 12.28 -23.91
CA LYS A 429 -9.67 13.38 -23.28
C LYS A 429 -8.96 14.26 -24.31
N LEU A 430 -8.35 13.66 -25.33
CA LEU A 430 -7.67 14.37 -26.41
C LEU A 430 -8.69 15.12 -27.29
N ASP A 431 -9.76 14.46 -27.73
CA ASP A 431 -10.82 15.08 -28.54
C ASP A 431 -11.45 16.31 -27.84
N MET A 432 -11.56 16.27 -26.49
CA MET A 432 -12.06 17.40 -25.70
C MET A 432 -11.11 18.61 -25.74
N VAL A 433 -9.81 18.39 -25.63
CA VAL A 433 -8.83 19.50 -25.61
C VAL A 433 -8.54 20.05 -27.00
N GLU A 434 -8.70 19.22 -28.03
CA GLU A 434 -8.63 19.62 -29.44
C GLU A 434 -9.89 20.39 -29.89
N GLY A 435 -10.99 20.31 -29.11
CA GLY A 435 -12.26 20.97 -29.40
C GLY A 435 -13.15 20.18 -30.37
N ASP A 436 -12.81 18.93 -30.67
CA ASP A 436 -13.58 18.06 -31.59
C ASP A 436 -14.89 17.58 -30.97
N ILE A 437 -14.95 17.54 -29.64
CA ILE A 437 -16.15 17.23 -28.88
C ILE A 437 -16.35 18.21 -27.72
N ASP A 438 -17.61 18.56 -27.46
CA ASP A 438 -18.00 19.35 -26.29
C ASP A 438 -18.17 18.47 -25.03
N PHE A 439 -18.36 19.11 -23.87
CA PHE A 439 -18.55 18.44 -22.60
C PHE A 439 -19.78 17.51 -22.59
N SER A 440 -20.87 17.90 -23.26
CA SER A 440 -22.11 17.10 -23.33
C SER A 440 -21.89 15.80 -24.12
N LYS A 441 -21.19 15.88 -25.25
CA LYS A 441 -20.84 14.72 -26.06
C LYS A 441 -19.83 13.83 -25.33
N ALA A 442 -18.84 14.44 -24.68
CA ALA A 442 -17.86 13.70 -23.88
C ALA A 442 -18.54 12.93 -22.74
N ALA A 443 -19.49 13.54 -22.01
CA ALA A 443 -20.26 12.85 -20.98
C ALA A 443 -21.01 11.63 -21.54
N GLY A 444 -21.66 11.77 -22.71
CA GLY A 444 -22.32 10.64 -23.37
C GLY A 444 -21.35 9.49 -23.66
N LEU A 445 -20.21 9.79 -24.28
CA LEU A 445 -19.18 8.80 -24.61
C LEU A 445 -18.58 8.13 -23.35
N LEU A 446 -18.29 8.90 -22.31
CA LEU A 446 -17.77 8.36 -21.04
C LEU A 446 -18.78 7.38 -20.38
N LYS A 447 -20.07 7.72 -20.43
CA LYS A 447 -21.13 6.83 -19.91
C LYS A 447 -21.19 5.51 -20.69
N GLU A 448 -21.00 5.54 -22.01
CA GLU A 448 -21.00 4.35 -22.88
C GLU A 448 -19.78 3.44 -22.68
N LEU A 449 -18.67 3.94 -22.11
CA LEU A 449 -17.50 3.13 -21.81
C LEU A 449 -17.72 2.18 -20.63
N LEU A 450 -18.66 2.49 -19.75
CA LEU A 450 -18.89 1.66 -18.57
C LEU A 450 -19.66 0.39 -18.95
N PRO A 451 -19.23 -0.79 -18.51
CA PRO A 451 -19.91 -2.06 -18.79
C PRO A 451 -21.20 -2.26 -17.95
N PHE A 452 -21.63 -1.23 -17.23
CA PHE A 452 -22.82 -1.21 -16.39
C PHE A 452 -23.44 0.20 -16.36
N PRO A 453 -24.73 0.33 -15.99
CA PRO A 453 -25.34 1.64 -15.81
C PRO A 453 -24.63 2.47 -14.74
N ILE A 454 -24.33 3.75 -15.04
CA ILE A 454 -23.57 4.60 -14.12
C ILE A 454 -24.27 4.77 -12.76
N GLU A 455 -25.59 4.68 -12.73
CA GLU A 455 -26.42 4.73 -11.52
C GLU A 455 -26.15 3.52 -10.59
N ALA A 456 -25.63 2.43 -11.12
CA ALA A 456 -25.20 1.28 -10.34
C ALA A 456 -23.93 1.56 -9.54
N ALA A 457 -23.04 2.43 -10.02
CA ALA A 457 -21.78 2.74 -9.36
C ALA A 457 -21.95 3.33 -7.96
N GLY A 458 -23.02 4.11 -7.71
CA GLY A 458 -23.30 4.69 -6.40
C GLY A 458 -23.71 3.69 -5.32
N LYS A 459 -24.10 2.47 -5.71
CA LYS A 459 -24.56 1.40 -4.81
C LYS A 459 -23.47 0.39 -4.48
N TYR A 460 -22.45 0.27 -5.34
CA TYR A 460 -21.44 -0.77 -5.26
C TYR A 460 -20.05 -0.16 -5.12
N ARG A 461 -19.23 -0.77 -4.25
CA ARG A 461 -17.91 -0.22 -3.88
C ARG A 461 -16.74 -0.87 -4.64
N ILE A 462 -17.03 -1.84 -5.52
CA ILE A 462 -15.97 -2.61 -6.19
C ILE A 462 -15.89 -2.18 -7.65
N LEU A 463 -15.33 -0.99 -7.85
CA LEU A 463 -14.96 -0.46 -9.16
C LEU A 463 -13.48 -0.71 -9.42
N THR A 464 -13.10 -0.87 -10.68
CA THR A 464 -11.69 -0.77 -11.09
C THR A 464 -11.27 0.70 -11.11
N LYS A 465 -9.97 0.94 -11.06
CA LYS A 465 -9.45 2.32 -11.03
C LYS A 465 -9.83 3.12 -12.28
N ILE A 466 -9.82 2.48 -13.45
CA ILE A 466 -10.25 3.15 -14.68
C ILE A 466 -11.75 3.48 -14.67
N GLU A 467 -12.60 2.62 -14.13
CA GLU A 467 -14.03 2.92 -13.99
C GLU A 467 -14.27 4.11 -13.05
N GLU A 468 -13.54 4.19 -11.93
CA GLU A 468 -13.57 5.35 -11.03
C GLU A 468 -13.19 6.64 -11.77
N ILE A 469 -12.11 6.60 -12.55
CA ILE A 469 -11.63 7.74 -13.35
C ILE A 469 -12.69 8.18 -14.38
N ILE A 470 -13.28 7.23 -15.09
CA ILE A 470 -14.34 7.52 -16.08
C ILE A 470 -15.56 8.17 -15.42
N ILE A 471 -16.01 7.64 -14.27
CA ILE A 471 -17.15 8.17 -13.52
C ILE A 471 -16.87 9.61 -13.05
N LEU A 472 -15.68 9.87 -12.50
CA LEU A 472 -15.28 11.21 -12.06
C LEU A 472 -15.29 12.20 -13.22
N HIS A 473 -14.76 11.81 -14.39
CA HIS A 473 -14.74 12.66 -15.57
C HIS A 473 -16.14 12.87 -16.18
N TYR A 474 -17.01 11.86 -16.11
CA TYR A 474 -18.41 12.00 -16.51
C TYR A 474 -19.10 13.10 -15.69
N TYR A 475 -19.00 13.06 -14.37
CA TYR A 475 -19.61 14.11 -13.52
C TYR A 475 -18.94 15.47 -13.71
N TYR A 476 -17.62 15.51 -13.93
CA TYR A 476 -16.93 16.74 -14.29
C TYR A 476 -17.49 17.36 -15.58
N CYS A 477 -17.76 16.56 -16.61
CA CYS A 477 -18.34 17.03 -17.86
C CYS A 477 -19.78 17.52 -17.72
N LEU A 478 -20.56 16.97 -16.78
CA LEU A 478 -21.93 17.43 -16.52
C LEU A 478 -21.98 18.74 -15.72
N ASP A 479 -20.93 19.05 -14.97
CA ASP A 479 -20.82 20.28 -14.16
C ASP A 479 -20.36 21.50 -15.02
N LYS A 480 -19.89 21.26 -16.23
CA LYS A 480 -19.40 22.28 -17.18
C LYS A 480 -20.45 22.61 -18.28
#